data_3c204b1bbe78ff7dea8307f464cabe6f
#
_entry.id   3c204b1bbe78ff7dea8307f464cabe6f
#
_cell.length_a   1.000
_cell.length_b   1.000
_cell.length_c   1.000
_cell.angle_alpha   90.00
_cell.angle_beta   90.00
_cell.angle_gamma   90.00
#
_symmetry.space_group_name_H-M   'P 1'
#
loop_
_entity.id
_entity.type
_entity.pdbx_description
1 polymer ?
#
loop_
_entity_poly.entity_id
_entity_poly.type
_entity_poly.pdbx_seq_one_letter_code
_entity_poly.pdbx_strand_id
1 'polypeptide(L)'
;MEMTWLETKKTRNHAFPAVIVTVLMVLSLICIASVYNLNAQVSLLQSELADLQSATGTAVTTQDSSITTASNTQSISLSDLYASLEDSVVTIECKIVGYALPFGRQVTSEVQGSGFVYEYAGQMVIITNSHVVEDAASITVTFADENAYDAEVVGEDVSTDLAVLSVDAPASEYHALEIVSSSTLRVGDYVVAIGSPYGLAGTMTTGIISALDRIITITDDKGASYDITGLIQTSAPINSGNSGGPLMTYDGQVIGVTTAIVSDSDGLGFVIPSDTILSVIATLLA
;
A
#
# COMPACT_ATOMS: atom_id res chain seq x y z
N MET A 1 -68.80 13.19 56.86
CA MET A 1 -68.21 13.68 55.64
C MET A 1 -67.18 12.64 55.19
N GLU A 2 -67.69 11.65 54.44
CA GLU A 2 -66.93 10.48 54.01
C GLU A 2 -66.18 10.82 52.71
N MET A 3 -64.86 10.60 52.71
CA MET A 3 -64.07 10.66 51.48
C MET A 3 -63.78 9.23 50.98
N THR A 4 -64.49 8.89 49.92
CA THR A 4 -64.31 7.63 49.19
C THR A 4 -63.04 7.68 48.32
N TRP A 5 -62.12 6.76 48.54
CA TRP A 5 -60.92 6.53 47.72
C TRP A 5 -61.33 5.67 46.52
N LEU A 6 -61.16 6.18 45.33
CA LEU A 6 -61.29 5.43 44.09
C LEU A 6 -59.96 4.71 43.80
N GLU A 7 -59.93 3.39 43.96
CA GLU A 7 -58.87 2.52 43.50
C GLU A 7 -58.88 2.40 41.96
N THR A 8 -57.92 2.95 41.30
CA THR A 8 -57.70 2.71 39.87
C THR A 8 -56.97 1.38 39.67
N LYS A 9 -57.70 0.38 39.19
CA LYS A 9 -57.21 -0.94 38.82
C LYS A 9 -56.36 -0.84 37.56
N LYS A 10 -55.01 -0.89 37.71
CA LYS A 10 -54.01 -0.89 36.67
C LYS A 10 -54.03 -2.27 35.98
N THR A 11 -54.75 -2.41 34.85
CA THR A 11 -54.72 -3.60 34.00
C THR A 11 -53.33 -3.75 33.36
N ARG A 12 -52.56 -4.70 33.81
CA ARG A 12 -51.23 -5.05 33.29
C ARG A 12 -51.40 -5.81 31.99
N ASN A 13 -51.19 -5.16 30.87
CA ASN A 13 -51.25 -5.78 29.54
C ASN A 13 -50.12 -6.80 29.38
N HIS A 14 -50.45 -8.09 29.57
CA HIS A 14 -49.54 -9.22 29.40
C HIS A 14 -49.27 -9.61 27.93
N ALA A 15 -49.88 -8.88 26.94
CA ALA A 15 -49.74 -9.17 25.53
C ALA A 15 -48.37 -8.74 24.92
N PHE A 16 -47.70 -7.75 25.53
CA PHE A 16 -46.45 -7.18 25.01
C PHE A 16 -45.25 -8.20 25.03
N PRO A 17 -45.03 -9.01 26.08
CA PRO A 17 -43.96 -9.99 26.08
C PRO A 17 -44.19 -11.17 25.13
N ALA A 18 -45.45 -11.56 24.88
CA ALA A 18 -45.76 -12.67 23.97
C ALA A 18 -45.47 -12.35 22.53
N VAL A 19 -45.70 -11.10 22.07
CA VAL A 19 -45.41 -10.65 20.70
C VAL A 19 -43.91 -10.61 20.46
N ILE A 20 -43.11 -10.16 21.42
CA ILE A 20 -41.64 -10.12 21.32
C ILE A 20 -41.08 -11.54 21.21
N VAL A 21 -41.56 -12.48 22.01
CA VAL A 21 -41.12 -13.89 21.95
C VAL A 21 -41.47 -14.54 20.63
N THR A 22 -42.65 -14.28 20.05
CA THR A 22 -43.02 -14.82 18.75
C THR A 22 -42.16 -14.22 17.61
N VAL A 23 -41.86 -12.92 17.64
CA VAL A 23 -40.97 -12.28 16.65
C VAL A 23 -39.53 -12.84 16.73
N LEU A 24 -39.01 -13.05 17.92
CA LEU A 24 -37.70 -13.67 18.12
C LEU A 24 -37.65 -15.12 17.63
N MET A 25 -38.70 -15.90 17.86
CA MET A 25 -38.79 -17.26 17.31
C MET A 25 -38.83 -17.28 15.79
N VAL A 26 -39.58 -16.37 15.16
CA VAL A 26 -39.64 -16.29 13.69
C VAL A 26 -38.29 -15.88 13.12
N LEU A 27 -37.60 -14.91 13.72
CA LEU A 27 -36.25 -14.50 13.32
C LEU A 27 -35.24 -15.64 13.45
N SER A 28 -35.30 -16.42 14.55
CA SER A 28 -34.42 -17.57 14.74
C SER A 28 -34.64 -18.66 13.67
N LEU A 29 -35.90 -18.93 13.31
CA LEU A 29 -36.24 -19.89 12.24
C LEU A 29 -35.74 -19.41 10.87
N ILE A 30 -35.81 -18.11 10.56
CA ILE A 30 -35.29 -17.53 9.32
C ILE A 30 -33.75 -17.68 9.30
N CYS A 31 -33.07 -17.37 10.41
CA CYS A 31 -31.63 -17.57 10.51
C CYS A 31 -31.21 -19.03 10.30
N ILE A 32 -31.92 -19.98 10.93
CA ILE A 32 -31.65 -21.41 10.76
C ILE A 32 -31.86 -21.84 9.30
N ALA A 33 -32.95 -21.42 8.68
CA ALA A 33 -33.20 -21.71 7.26
C ALA A 33 -32.13 -21.12 6.33
N SER A 34 -31.64 -19.91 6.62
CA SER A 34 -30.55 -19.28 5.87
C SER A 34 -29.24 -20.05 6.01
N VAL A 35 -28.90 -20.52 7.22
CA VAL A 35 -27.71 -21.34 7.45
C VAL A 35 -27.80 -22.69 6.71
N TYR A 36 -28.96 -23.33 6.72
CA TYR A 36 -29.18 -24.58 5.96
C TYR A 36 -29.01 -24.36 4.44
N ASN A 37 -29.55 -23.25 3.91
CA ASN A 37 -29.39 -22.93 2.48
C ASN A 37 -27.93 -22.64 2.13
N LEU A 38 -27.20 -21.92 2.97
CA LEU A 38 -25.78 -21.64 2.78
C LEU A 38 -24.94 -22.92 2.80
N ASN A 39 -25.20 -23.83 3.74
CA ASN A 39 -24.51 -25.11 3.80
C ASN A 39 -24.78 -26.00 2.57
N ALA A 40 -26.01 -25.97 2.03
CA ALA A 40 -26.34 -26.67 0.81
C ALA A 40 -25.58 -26.11 -0.41
N GLN A 41 -25.42 -24.79 -0.51
CA GLN A 41 -24.62 -24.15 -1.56
C GLN A 41 -23.14 -24.49 -1.44
N VAL A 42 -22.58 -24.50 -0.21
CA VAL A 42 -21.19 -24.88 0.03
C VAL A 42 -20.95 -26.33 -0.40
N SER A 43 -21.86 -27.26 -0.08
CA SER A 43 -21.71 -28.67 -0.49
C SER A 43 -21.78 -28.86 -2.00
N LEU A 44 -22.60 -28.09 -2.71
CA LEU A 44 -22.65 -28.09 -4.18
C LEU A 44 -21.35 -27.59 -4.80
N LEU A 45 -20.82 -26.48 -4.30
CA LEU A 45 -19.52 -25.95 -4.76
C LEU A 45 -18.37 -26.89 -4.48
N GLN A 46 -18.39 -27.60 -3.36
CA GLN A 46 -17.36 -28.62 -3.05
C GLN A 46 -17.44 -29.82 -4.00
N SER A 47 -18.66 -30.24 -4.40
CA SER A 47 -18.81 -31.32 -5.39
C SER A 47 -18.33 -30.89 -6.79
N GLU A 48 -18.66 -29.65 -7.21
CA GLU A 48 -18.15 -29.10 -8.48
C GLU A 48 -16.63 -28.98 -8.50
N LEU A 49 -16.04 -28.58 -7.38
CA LEU A 49 -14.57 -28.49 -7.23
C LEU A 49 -13.92 -29.88 -7.32
N ALA A 50 -14.54 -30.90 -6.71
CA ALA A 50 -14.06 -32.29 -6.79
C ALA A 50 -14.15 -32.86 -8.22
N ASP A 51 -15.23 -32.53 -8.94
CA ASP A 51 -15.42 -32.93 -10.33
C ASP A 51 -14.39 -32.24 -11.26
N LEU A 52 -14.09 -30.95 -11.03
CA LEU A 52 -13.04 -30.23 -11.76
C LEU A 52 -11.65 -30.80 -11.47
N GLN A 53 -11.37 -31.16 -10.22
CA GLN A 53 -10.11 -31.79 -9.84
C GLN A 53 -9.93 -33.20 -10.45
N SER A 54 -11.02 -33.95 -10.56
CA SER A 54 -10.99 -35.27 -11.24
C SER A 54 -10.90 -35.17 -12.76
N ALA A 55 -11.45 -34.12 -13.38
CA ALA A 55 -11.33 -33.85 -14.81
C ALA A 55 -9.91 -33.42 -15.22
N THR A 56 -9.18 -32.73 -14.33
CA THR A 56 -7.77 -32.33 -14.56
C THR A 56 -6.79 -33.51 -14.34
N GLY A 57 -7.25 -34.62 -13.73
CA GLY A 57 -6.43 -35.82 -13.48
C GLY A 57 -6.32 -36.79 -14.65
N THR A 58 -6.95 -36.50 -15.81
CA THR A 58 -6.77 -37.36 -17.01
C THR A 58 -5.42 -37.05 -17.64
N ALA A 59 -4.48 -37.96 -17.41
CA ALA A 59 -3.13 -37.89 -17.94
C ALA A 59 -3.13 -37.60 -19.46
N VAL A 60 -2.62 -36.46 -19.83
CA VAL A 60 -2.14 -36.21 -21.18
C VAL A 60 -0.91 -37.05 -21.38
N THR A 61 -1.06 -38.17 -22.07
CA THR A 61 0.06 -38.96 -22.61
C THR A 61 0.70 -38.11 -23.71
N THR A 62 1.72 -37.36 -23.38
CA THR A 62 2.52 -36.62 -24.36
C THR A 62 3.40 -37.59 -25.11
N GLN A 63 3.12 -37.75 -26.41
CA GLN A 63 4.10 -38.20 -27.37
C GLN A 63 5.27 -37.21 -27.41
N ASP A 64 6.41 -37.78 -27.31
CA ASP A 64 7.74 -37.22 -27.40
C ASP A 64 7.88 -36.21 -28.56
N SER A 65 8.02 -34.96 -28.23
CA SER A 65 8.64 -33.96 -29.08
C SER A 65 9.57 -33.17 -28.18
N SER A 66 10.84 -33.52 -28.25
CA SER A 66 11.95 -32.85 -27.58
C SER A 66 11.99 -31.36 -27.94
N ILE A 67 11.34 -30.54 -27.14
CA ILE A 67 11.65 -29.11 -27.03
C ILE A 67 12.59 -28.97 -25.84
N THR A 68 13.88 -29.04 -26.13
CA THR A 68 14.92 -28.67 -25.19
C THR A 68 14.89 -27.15 -25.04
N THR A 69 14.03 -26.63 -24.18
CA THR A 69 14.19 -25.29 -23.62
C THR A 69 14.92 -25.45 -22.30
N ALA A 70 16.24 -25.41 -22.39
CA ALA A 70 17.06 -25.10 -21.24
C ALA A 70 16.84 -23.63 -20.92
N SER A 71 15.77 -23.34 -20.17
CA SER A 71 15.65 -22.11 -19.40
C SER A 71 15.65 -22.55 -17.95
N ASN A 72 16.85 -22.63 -17.40
CA ASN A 72 17.04 -22.69 -15.95
C ASN A 72 16.75 -21.29 -15.40
N THR A 73 15.54 -20.83 -15.62
CA THR A 73 15.01 -19.63 -14.94
C THR A 73 14.58 -20.16 -13.58
N GLN A 74 15.45 -20.05 -12.58
CA GLN A 74 15.05 -20.12 -11.20
C GLN A 74 13.97 -19.05 -11.04
N SER A 75 12.72 -19.44 -10.99
CA SER A 75 11.63 -18.53 -10.62
C SER A 75 11.87 -18.19 -9.16
N ILE A 76 12.45 -17.02 -8.91
CA ILE A 76 12.56 -16.48 -7.55
C ILE A 76 11.11 -16.39 -7.02
N SER A 77 10.86 -16.98 -5.86
CA SER A 77 9.54 -16.82 -5.24
C SER A 77 9.40 -15.37 -4.74
N LEU A 78 8.18 -14.85 -4.73
CA LEU A 78 7.95 -13.49 -4.18
C LEU A 78 8.37 -13.39 -2.71
N SER A 79 8.32 -14.49 -1.97
CA SER A 79 8.80 -14.54 -0.59
C SER A 79 10.32 -14.39 -0.50
N ASP A 80 11.06 -15.05 -1.40
CA ASP A 80 12.53 -14.94 -1.43
C ASP A 80 12.96 -13.55 -1.93
N LEU A 81 12.23 -13.01 -2.91
CA LEU A 81 12.43 -11.64 -3.39
C LEU A 81 12.21 -10.63 -2.26
N TYR A 82 11.11 -10.75 -1.52
CA TYR A 82 10.81 -9.88 -0.39
C TYR A 82 11.94 -9.93 0.65
N ALA A 83 12.34 -11.11 1.09
CA ALA A 83 13.40 -11.30 2.08
C ALA A 83 14.77 -10.75 1.63
N SER A 84 15.00 -10.60 0.31
CA SER A 84 16.23 -10.01 -0.21
C SER A 84 16.19 -8.48 -0.32
N LEU A 85 15.01 -7.86 -0.20
CA LEU A 85 14.79 -6.44 -0.46
C LEU A 85 14.29 -5.65 0.77
N GLU A 86 13.72 -6.33 1.78
CA GLU A 86 13.09 -5.65 2.93
C GLU A 86 14.06 -4.75 3.69
N ASP A 87 15.34 -5.14 3.83
CA ASP A 87 16.37 -4.36 4.50
C ASP A 87 16.78 -3.08 3.73
N SER A 88 16.36 -2.97 2.47
CA SER A 88 16.66 -1.82 1.61
C SER A 88 15.58 -0.75 1.66
N VAL A 89 14.41 -1.04 2.26
CA VAL A 89 13.26 -0.14 2.31
C VAL A 89 13.06 0.35 3.73
N VAL A 90 12.88 1.66 3.87
CA VAL A 90 12.76 2.32 5.16
C VAL A 90 11.39 2.96 5.35
N THR A 91 10.99 3.07 6.60
CA THR A 91 9.84 3.89 7.03
C THR A 91 10.32 5.30 7.31
N ILE A 92 9.59 6.30 6.85
CA ILE A 92 9.86 7.71 7.11
C ILE A 92 8.70 8.29 7.91
N GLU A 93 9.02 8.86 9.07
CA GLU A 93 8.07 9.56 9.93
C GLU A 93 8.45 11.02 10.05
N CYS A 94 7.52 11.91 9.68
CA CYS A 94 7.72 13.35 9.72
C CYS A 94 6.79 13.99 10.74
N LYS A 95 7.33 14.85 11.61
CA LYS A 95 6.52 15.68 12.52
C LYS A 95 6.40 17.07 11.95
N ILE A 96 5.17 17.51 11.71
CA ILE A 96 4.84 18.86 11.25
C ILE A 96 4.31 19.65 12.43
N VAL A 97 4.86 20.84 12.66
CA VAL A 97 4.43 21.73 13.73
C VAL A 97 3.61 22.88 13.15
N GLY A 98 2.32 22.85 13.40
CA GLY A 98 1.39 23.90 13.00
C GLY A 98 0.86 24.73 14.19
N TYR A 99 0.13 25.81 13.89
CA TYR A 99 -0.53 26.65 14.90
C TYR A 99 -2.03 26.73 14.61
N ALA A 100 -2.85 26.20 15.53
CA ALA A 100 -4.30 26.27 15.40
C ALA A 100 -4.83 27.67 15.76
N LEU A 101 -5.58 28.27 14.84
CA LEU A 101 -6.33 29.51 15.10
C LEU A 101 -7.61 29.20 15.90
N PRO A 102 -8.14 30.16 16.75
CA PRO A 102 -7.72 31.55 16.88
C PRO A 102 -6.71 31.85 17.98
N PHE A 103 -6.27 30.87 18.76
CA PHE A 103 -5.46 31.08 19.97
C PHE A 103 -3.98 30.78 19.83
N GLY A 104 -3.50 30.45 18.60
CA GLY A 104 -2.09 30.12 18.34
C GLY A 104 -1.58 28.90 19.10
N ARG A 105 -2.48 27.96 19.43
CA ARG A 105 -2.08 26.71 20.08
C ARG A 105 -1.24 25.88 19.10
N GLN A 106 -0.05 25.46 19.52
CA GLN A 106 0.77 24.55 18.76
C GLN A 106 0.05 23.20 18.60
N VAL A 107 -0.02 22.70 17.38
CA VAL A 107 -0.57 21.40 17.01
C VAL A 107 0.53 20.66 16.26
N THR A 108 0.78 19.42 16.65
CA THR A 108 1.70 18.52 15.95
C THR A 108 0.86 17.53 15.17
N SER A 109 1.15 17.37 13.88
CA SER A 109 0.66 16.29 13.03
C SER A 109 1.82 15.41 12.62
N GLU A 110 1.54 14.14 12.35
CA GLU A 110 2.53 13.17 11.87
C GLU A 110 2.13 12.75 10.46
N VAL A 111 3.11 12.75 9.56
CA VAL A 111 3.02 12.22 8.20
C VAL A 111 3.94 11.02 8.12
N GLN A 112 3.49 9.97 7.45
CA GLN A 112 4.24 8.75 7.28
C GLN A 112 4.33 8.37 5.81
N GLY A 113 5.52 7.91 5.40
CA GLY A 113 5.82 7.43 4.07
C GLY A 113 6.89 6.35 4.10
N SER A 114 7.37 6.03 2.93
CA SER A 114 8.46 5.09 2.70
C SER A 114 9.63 5.77 2.00
N GLY A 115 10.77 5.11 2.04
CA GLY A 115 11.94 5.43 1.24
C GLY A 115 12.73 4.17 0.94
N PHE A 116 13.78 4.31 0.18
CA PHE A 116 14.71 3.20 -0.04
C PHE A 116 16.15 3.70 -0.12
N VAL A 117 17.06 2.81 0.24
CA VAL A 117 18.51 3.09 0.23
C VAL A 117 19.03 3.07 -1.20
N TYR A 118 19.77 4.10 -1.58
CA TYR A 118 20.47 4.19 -2.85
C TYR A 118 21.91 4.66 -2.65
N GLU A 119 22.84 4.13 -3.43
CA GLU A 119 24.24 4.56 -3.44
C GLU A 119 24.48 5.55 -4.59
N TYR A 120 24.83 6.80 -4.24
CA TYR A 120 25.20 7.82 -5.21
C TYR A 120 26.63 8.30 -4.98
N ALA A 121 27.50 8.11 -5.96
CA ALA A 121 28.92 8.53 -5.94
C ALA A 121 29.67 8.07 -4.67
N GLY A 122 29.35 6.89 -4.13
CA GLY A 122 29.98 6.32 -2.92
C GLY A 122 29.35 6.81 -1.60
N GLN A 123 28.24 7.55 -1.67
CA GLN A 123 27.45 7.98 -0.51
C GLN A 123 26.12 7.25 -0.47
N MET A 124 25.73 6.78 0.69
CA MET A 124 24.43 6.19 0.92
C MET A 124 23.43 7.29 1.22
N VAL A 125 22.32 7.30 0.50
CA VAL A 125 21.20 8.24 0.64
C VAL A 125 19.89 7.49 0.66
N ILE A 126 18.84 8.12 1.18
CA ILE A 126 17.47 7.64 1.10
C ILE A 126 16.73 8.45 0.05
N ILE A 127 16.10 7.77 -0.89
CA ILE A 127 15.19 8.38 -1.87
C ILE A 127 13.76 8.24 -1.37
N THR A 128 12.98 9.31 -1.48
CA THR A 128 11.57 9.36 -1.10
C THR A 128 10.83 10.41 -1.93
N ASN A 129 9.53 10.65 -1.64
CA ASN A 129 8.79 11.75 -2.22
C ASN A 129 9.00 13.07 -1.45
N SER A 130 8.88 14.18 -2.18
CA SER A 130 8.90 15.54 -1.63
C SER A 130 7.74 15.76 -0.65
N HIS A 131 6.50 15.40 -1.02
CA HIS A 131 5.32 15.55 -0.16
C HIS A 131 5.38 14.75 1.16
N VAL A 132 6.23 13.73 1.26
CA VAL A 132 6.44 12.96 2.51
C VAL A 132 7.20 13.79 3.54
N VAL A 133 8.13 14.64 3.09
CA VAL A 133 9.03 15.44 3.95
C VAL A 133 8.68 16.92 3.98
N GLU A 134 7.66 17.35 3.22
CA GLU A 134 7.22 18.75 3.14
C GLU A 134 6.86 19.31 4.51
N ASP A 135 7.35 20.49 4.82
CA ASP A 135 7.11 21.20 6.10
C ASP A 135 7.48 20.40 7.37
N ALA A 136 8.31 19.35 7.26
CA ALA A 136 8.74 18.55 8.38
C ALA A 136 9.63 19.34 9.34
N ALA A 137 9.25 19.43 10.61
CA ALA A 137 10.08 19.98 11.69
C ALA A 137 11.13 18.98 12.18
N SER A 138 10.87 17.69 12.03
CA SER A 138 11.84 16.60 12.24
C SER A 138 11.45 15.39 11.38
N ILE A 139 12.45 14.69 10.90
CA ILE A 139 12.33 13.49 10.07
C ILE A 139 13.05 12.37 10.79
N THR A 140 12.37 11.24 10.96
CA THR A 140 12.95 10.01 11.49
C THR A 140 12.85 8.92 10.44
N VAL A 141 13.96 8.23 10.17
CA VAL A 141 14.05 7.08 9.27
C VAL A 141 14.22 5.83 10.12
N THR A 142 13.33 4.84 9.93
CA THR A 142 13.37 3.55 10.62
C THR A 142 13.68 2.45 9.61
N PHE A 143 14.73 1.68 9.87
CA PHE A 143 15.16 0.54 9.06
C PHE A 143 14.38 -0.73 9.41
N ALA A 144 14.56 -1.80 8.64
CA ALA A 144 13.80 -3.06 8.80
C ALA A 144 14.04 -3.75 10.15
N ASP A 145 15.18 -3.54 10.79
CA ASP A 145 15.55 -4.05 12.12
C ASP A 145 14.98 -3.21 13.28
N GLU A 146 14.07 -2.25 12.98
CA GLU A 146 13.42 -1.32 13.91
C GLU A 146 14.37 -0.24 14.49
N ASN A 147 15.62 -0.14 14.02
CA ASN A 147 16.50 0.96 14.39
C ASN A 147 16.07 2.26 13.72
N ALA A 148 15.95 3.32 14.50
CA ALA A 148 15.48 4.63 14.06
C ALA A 148 16.58 5.69 14.19
N TYR A 149 16.74 6.51 13.17
CA TYR A 149 17.74 7.57 13.08
C TYR A 149 17.11 8.88 12.61
N ASP A 150 17.65 10.00 13.09
CA ASP A 150 17.28 11.31 12.58
C ASP A 150 17.81 11.49 11.15
N ALA A 151 17.02 12.15 10.30
CA ALA A 151 17.35 12.39 8.91
C ALA A 151 17.25 13.88 8.56
N GLU A 152 18.02 14.29 7.56
CA GLU A 152 18.03 15.64 7.02
C GLU A 152 17.77 15.60 5.51
N VAL A 153 16.99 16.57 5.00
CA VAL A 153 16.76 16.74 3.56
C VAL A 153 18.03 17.31 2.94
N VAL A 154 18.69 16.55 2.06
CA VAL A 154 19.85 16.98 1.29
C VAL A 154 19.45 17.75 0.06
N GLY A 155 18.33 17.36 -0.56
CA GLY A 155 17.77 18.00 -1.73
C GLY A 155 16.33 17.58 -1.97
N GLU A 156 15.58 18.49 -2.60
CA GLU A 156 14.15 18.32 -2.85
C GLU A 156 13.77 18.96 -4.18
N ASP A 157 12.93 18.30 -4.94
CA ASP A 157 12.29 18.83 -6.16
C ASP A 157 10.77 18.59 -6.08
N VAL A 158 10.06 19.63 -5.68
CA VAL A 158 8.60 19.64 -5.56
C VAL A 158 7.92 19.37 -6.90
N SER A 159 8.53 19.80 -8.02
CA SER A 159 7.93 19.66 -9.36
C SER A 159 7.89 18.21 -9.84
N THR A 160 8.80 17.37 -9.39
CA THR A 160 8.85 15.94 -9.68
C THR A 160 8.41 15.07 -8.51
N ASP A 161 8.08 15.71 -7.36
CA ASP A 161 7.73 15.03 -6.12
C ASP A 161 8.82 14.08 -5.62
N LEU A 162 10.09 14.50 -5.67
CA LEU A 162 11.24 13.73 -5.20
C LEU A 162 12.02 14.46 -4.12
N ALA A 163 12.50 13.71 -3.13
CA ALA A 163 13.43 14.18 -2.11
C ALA A 163 14.54 13.16 -1.85
N VAL A 164 15.69 13.66 -1.42
CA VAL A 164 16.85 12.88 -1.00
C VAL A 164 17.19 13.23 0.44
N LEU A 165 17.33 12.20 1.28
CA LEU A 165 17.67 12.34 2.68
C LEU A 165 19.06 11.78 2.96
N SER A 166 19.76 12.42 3.89
CA SER A 166 20.93 11.85 4.58
C SER A 166 20.50 11.35 5.96
N VAL A 167 21.13 10.26 6.39
CA VAL A 167 20.88 9.63 7.70
C VAL A 167 22.24 9.30 8.32
N ASP A 168 22.41 9.59 9.60
CA ASP A 168 23.64 9.21 10.33
C ASP A 168 23.47 7.82 10.97
N ALA A 169 23.36 6.81 10.11
CA ALA A 169 23.24 5.42 10.50
C ALA A 169 24.56 4.65 10.29
N PRO A 170 24.80 3.56 11.02
CA PRO A 170 25.94 2.68 10.76
C PRO A 170 25.91 2.09 9.35
N ALA A 171 27.08 1.84 8.76
CA ALA A 171 27.18 1.29 7.40
C ALA A 171 26.47 -0.07 7.23
N SER A 172 26.26 -0.81 8.32
CA SER A 172 25.53 -2.08 8.32
C SER A 172 24.03 -1.95 8.04
N GLU A 173 23.47 -0.77 8.23
CA GLU A 173 22.05 -0.49 7.96
C GLU A 173 21.75 -0.31 6.47
N TYR A 174 22.78 0.02 5.67
CA TYR A 174 22.56 0.40 4.28
C TYR A 174 22.69 -0.79 3.33
N HIS A 175 21.54 -1.19 2.77
CA HIS A 175 21.45 -2.16 1.68
C HIS A 175 20.90 -1.43 0.45
N ALA A 176 21.80 -0.94 -0.42
CA ALA A 176 21.40 -0.13 -1.57
C ALA A 176 20.71 -0.95 -2.66
N LEU A 177 19.61 -0.41 -3.20
CA LEU A 177 18.92 -0.97 -4.36
C LEU A 177 19.56 -0.48 -5.66
N GLU A 178 19.55 -1.35 -6.67
CA GLU A 178 19.96 -0.99 -8.03
C GLU A 178 18.80 -0.29 -8.74
N ILE A 179 19.05 0.88 -9.34
CA ILE A 179 18.10 1.58 -10.20
C ILE A 179 18.44 1.28 -11.66
N VAL A 180 17.45 0.78 -12.42
CA VAL A 180 17.58 0.51 -13.85
C VAL A 180 16.70 1.44 -14.66
N SER A 181 17.04 1.67 -15.94
CA SER A 181 16.28 2.58 -16.79
C SER A 181 14.83 2.11 -17.00
N SER A 182 13.90 3.04 -16.83
CA SER A 182 12.47 2.84 -17.10
C SER A 182 12.11 2.89 -18.59
N SER A 183 13.04 3.28 -19.46
CA SER A 183 12.78 3.42 -20.91
C SER A 183 12.46 2.11 -21.64
N THR A 184 12.79 0.97 -21.04
CA THR A 184 12.54 -0.37 -21.62
C THR A 184 11.25 -1.01 -21.15
N LEU A 185 10.53 -0.38 -20.22
CA LEU A 185 9.29 -0.90 -19.65
C LEU A 185 8.17 -0.99 -20.68
N ARG A 186 7.31 -1.98 -20.52
CA ARG A 186 6.15 -2.22 -21.37
C ARG A 186 4.91 -2.45 -20.53
N VAL A 187 3.78 -2.07 -21.06
CA VAL A 187 2.48 -2.43 -20.46
C VAL A 187 2.35 -3.94 -20.37
N GLY A 188 2.03 -4.44 -19.19
CA GLY A 188 1.95 -5.87 -18.89
C GLY A 188 3.16 -6.44 -18.16
N ASP A 189 4.28 -5.72 -18.05
CA ASP A 189 5.44 -6.16 -17.28
C ASP A 189 5.06 -6.26 -15.78
N TYR A 190 5.43 -7.36 -15.14
CA TYR A 190 5.15 -7.62 -13.72
C TYR A 190 6.02 -6.75 -12.82
N VAL A 191 5.40 -6.23 -11.77
CA VAL A 191 6.07 -5.33 -10.81
C VAL A 191 5.69 -5.64 -9.38
N VAL A 192 6.58 -5.29 -8.46
CA VAL A 192 6.36 -5.31 -7.01
C VAL A 192 6.60 -3.90 -6.45
N ALA A 193 5.79 -3.50 -5.48
CA ALA A 193 6.06 -2.33 -4.67
C ALA A 193 6.25 -2.78 -3.23
N ILE A 194 7.23 -2.19 -2.54
CA ILE A 194 7.46 -2.39 -1.11
C ILE A 194 7.37 -1.04 -0.42
N GLY A 195 6.69 -1.01 0.72
CA GLY A 195 6.54 0.19 1.52
C GLY A 195 6.11 -0.12 2.93
N SER A 196 5.82 0.93 3.70
CA SER A 196 5.46 0.85 5.11
C SER A 196 4.10 1.51 5.39
N PRO A 197 3.00 1.02 4.78
CA PRO A 197 1.70 1.61 5.01
C PRO A 197 1.30 1.47 6.48
N TYR A 198 0.82 2.56 7.08
CA TYR A 198 0.36 2.61 8.48
C TYR A 198 1.45 2.23 9.52
N GLY A 199 2.73 2.41 9.21
CA GLY A 199 3.84 2.01 10.11
C GLY A 199 4.06 0.50 10.19
N LEU A 200 3.42 -0.26 9.32
CA LEU A 200 3.66 -1.69 9.17
C LEU A 200 4.80 -1.86 8.17
N ALA A 201 6.04 -1.87 8.69
CA ALA A 201 7.23 -2.04 7.88
C ALA A 201 7.11 -3.27 6.98
N GLY A 202 7.57 -3.13 5.72
CA GLY A 202 7.74 -4.27 4.84
C GLY A 202 6.46 -4.80 4.19
N THR A 203 5.47 -3.96 3.86
CA THR A 203 4.32 -4.42 3.08
C THR A 203 4.67 -4.50 1.60
N MET A 204 4.59 -5.69 1.02
CA MET A 204 4.75 -5.93 -0.42
C MET A 204 3.39 -5.99 -1.12
N THR A 205 3.28 -5.29 -2.25
CA THR A 205 2.15 -5.42 -3.18
C THR A 205 2.66 -5.78 -4.57
N THR A 206 1.83 -6.45 -5.38
CA THR A 206 2.20 -6.89 -6.73
C THR A 206 1.18 -6.43 -7.75
N GLY A 207 1.63 -6.22 -8.98
CA GLY A 207 0.78 -5.83 -10.08
C GLY A 207 1.52 -5.89 -11.42
N ILE A 208 1.06 -5.08 -12.36
CA ILE A 208 1.67 -4.90 -13.66
C ILE A 208 1.79 -3.41 -13.99
N ILE A 209 2.65 -3.06 -14.93
CA ILE A 209 2.61 -1.78 -15.62
C ILE A 209 1.29 -1.70 -16.41
N SER A 210 0.41 -0.79 -16.02
CA SER A 210 -0.90 -0.61 -16.66
C SER A 210 -0.88 0.39 -17.81
N ALA A 211 -0.05 1.44 -17.68
CA ALA A 211 0.19 2.43 -18.73
C ALA A 211 1.52 3.16 -18.49
N LEU A 212 2.02 3.83 -19.50
CA LEU A 212 3.21 4.69 -19.49
C LEU A 212 2.82 6.10 -19.91
N ASP A 213 3.69 7.07 -19.64
CA ASP A 213 3.55 8.49 -20.06
C ASP A 213 2.24 9.14 -19.60
N ARG A 214 1.80 8.83 -18.35
CA ARG A 214 0.62 9.46 -17.77
C ARG A 214 0.91 10.87 -17.28
N ILE A 215 -0.11 11.72 -17.38
CA ILE A 215 -0.11 13.07 -16.84
C ILE A 215 -1.19 13.12 -15.76
N ILE A 216 -0.84 13.65 -14.58
CA ILE A 216 -1.77 13.88 -13.49
C ILE A 216 -1.71 15.35 -13.12
N THR A 217 -2.87 15.99 -13.05
CA THR A 217 -3.00 17.35 -12.52
C THR A 217 -3.23 17.27 -11.03
N ILE A 218 -2.36 17.88 -10.24
CA ILE A 218 -2.47 18.01 -8.79
C ILE A 218 -2.91 19.43 -8.47
N THR A 219 -3.79 19.58 -7.49
CA THR A 219 -4.18 20.87 -6.96
C THR A 219 -3.72 20.97 -5.52
N ASP A 220 -2.87 21.95 -5.21
CA ASP A 220 -2.39 22.18 -3.87
C ASP A 220 -3.49 22.77 -2.95
N ASP A 221 -3.21 22.82 -1.64
CA ASP A 221 -4.13 23.37 -0.63
C ASP A 221 -4.44 24.87 -0.84
N LYS A 222 -3.65 25.55 -1.66
CA LYS A 222 -3.82 26.97 -2.02
C LYS A 222 -4.66 27.15 -3.28
N GLY A 223 -5.04 26.03 -3.95
CA GLY A 223 -5.84 26.02 -5.19
C GLY A 223 -5.03 26.23 -6.46
N ALA A 224 -3.69 26.18 -6.41
CA ALA A 224 -2.86 26.16 -7.61
C ALA A 224 -2.77 24.73 -8.16
N SER A 225 -2.90 24.59 -9.48
CA SER A 225 -2.82 23.29 -10.15
C SER A 225 -1.54 23.18 -10.96
N TYR A 226 -0.88 22.05 -10.90
CA TYR A 226 0.29 21.71 -11.70
C TYR A 226 0.23 20.26 -12.20
N ASP A 227 0.89 19.99 -13.31
CA ASP A 227 0.89 18.67 -13.93
C ASP A 227 2.21 17.96 -13.62
N ILE A 228 2.12 16.72 -13.09
CA ILE A 228 3.24 15.78 -13.09
C ILE A 228 3.11 14.92 -14.33
N THR A 229 4.15 14.90 -15.14
CA THR A 229 4.14 14.27 -16.48
C THR A 229 5.06 13.05 -16.53
N GLY A 230 4.81 12.16 -17.49
CA GLY A 230 5.67 11.00 -17.76
C GLY A 230 5.50 9.88 -16.73
N LEU A 231 4.46 9.88 -15.92
CA LEU A 231 4.26 8.89 -14.86
C LEU A 231 3.94 7.49 -15.42
N ILE A 232 4.41 6.48 -14.71
CA ILE A 232 4.03 5.09 -14.89
C ILE A 232 2.73 4.85 -14.10
N GLN A 233 1.74 4.19 -14.72
CA GLN A 233 0.55 3.70 -14.03
C GLN A 233 0.73 2.20 -13.75
N THR A 234 0.40 1.77 -12.53
CA THR A 234 0.45 0.36 -12.12
C THR A 234 -0.87 -0.09 -11.49
N SER A 235 -1.16 -1.39 -11.59
CA SER A 235 -2.24 -2.05 -10.86
C SER A 235 -1.81 -2.59 -9.50
N ALA A 236 -0.51 -2.50 -9.14
CA ALA A 236 -0.06 -2.78 -7.78
C ALA A 236 -0.76 -1.81 -6.82
N PRO A 237 -1.40 -2.29 -5.75
CA PRO A 237 -2.04 -1.42 -4.77
C PRO A 237 -1.05 -0.43 -4.15
N ILE A 238 -1.25 0.86 -4.39
CA ILE A 238 -0.51 1.97 -3.80
C ILE A 238 -1.47 2.73 -2.90
N ASN A 239 -1.11 2.88 -1.64
CA ASN A 239 -1.89 3.54 -0.60
C ASN A 239 -1.00 4.50 0.19
N SER A 240 -1.59 5.34 1.04
CA SER A 240 -0.86 6.15 2.01
C SER A 240 0.11 5.27 2.82
N GLY A 241 1.37 5.68 2.90
CA GLY A 241 2.47 4.94 3.51
C GLY A 241 3.36 4.20 2.51
N ASN A 242 2.88 3.81 1.31
CA ASN A 242 3.76 3.33 0.24
C ASN A 242 4.45 4.48 -0.51
N SER A 243 3.93 5.72 -0.43
CA SER A 243 4.56 6.91 -1.05
C SER A 243 6.03 7.00 -0.69
N GLY A 244 6.88 7.22 -1.68
CA GLY A 244 8.33 7.27 -1.55
C GLY A 244 9.03 5.89 -1.61
N GLY A 245 8.27 4.79 -1.51
CA GLY A 245 8.81 3.45 -1.64
C GLY A 245 9.14 3.08 -3.10
N PRO A 246 9.98 2.04 -3.32
CA PRO A 246 10.36 1.61 -4.65
C PRO A 246 9.24 0.81 -5.34
N LEU A 247 9.05 1.06 -6.66
CA LEU A 247 8.46 0.09 -7.57
C LEU A 247 9.60 -0.65 -8.27
N MET A 248 9.54 -1.98 -8.31
CA MET A 248 10.63 -2.82 -8.78
C MET A 248 10.15 -3.87 -9.77
N THR A 249 11.09 -4.37 -10.58
CA THR A 249 10.92 -5.60 -11.35
C THR A 249 10.90 -6.82 -10.44
N TYR A 250 10.55 -7.99 -10.96
CA TYR A 250 10.66 -9.26 -10.22
C TYR A 250 12.13 -9.72 -10.02
N ASP A 251 13.09 -9.01 -10.62
CA ASP A 251 14.52 -9.22 -10.37
C ASP A 251 15.05 -8.29 -9.23
N GLY A 252 14.16 -7.51 -8.60
CA GLY A 252 14.49 -6.62 -7.48
C GLY A 252 15.12 -5.29 -7.89
N GLN A 253 15.05 -4.91 -9.15
CA GLN A 253 15.63 -3.67 -9.67
C GLN A 253 14.58 -2.55 -9.66
N VAL A 254 14.94 -1.39 -9.14
CA VAL A 254 14.04 -0.22 -9.04
C VAL A 254 13.81 0.39 -10.42
N ILE A 255 12.53 0.55 -10.76
CA ILE A 255 12.04 1.18 -11.99
C ILE A 255 11.26 2.48 -11.75
N GLY A 256 11.04 2.83 -10.47
CA GLY A 256 10.39 4.09 -10.11
C GLY A 256 10.13 4.22 -8.62
N VAL A 257 9.63 5.41 -8.23
CA VAL A 257 9.18 5.74 -6.87
C VAL A 257 7.66 5.84 -6.86
N THR A 258 7.00 5.09 -5.97
CA THR A 258 5.54 5.13 -5.82
C THR A 258 5.08 6.46 -5.24
N THR A 259 3.96 6.98 -5.75
CA THR A 259 3.35 8.21 -5.24
C THR A 259 1.84 8.04 -5.08
N ALA A 260 1.30 8.29 -3.88
CA ALA A 260 -0.11 8.17 -3.56
C ALA A 260 -0.85 9.53 -3.62
N ILE A 261 -0.39 10.44 -4.48
CA ILE A 261 -0.93 11.81 -4.60
C ILE A 261 -2.41 11.82 -5.04
N VAL A 262 -2.88 10.74 -5.67
CA VAL A 262 -4.30 10.61 -6.11
C VAL A 262 -5.04 9.69 -5.15
N SER A 263 -5.63 10.27 -4.11
CA SER A 263 -6.25 9.55 -2.99
C SER A 263 -7.54 8.77 -3.29
N ASP A 264 -8.23 9.04 -4.40
CA ASP A 264 -9.55 8.46 -4.73
C ASP A 264 -9.55 7.53 -5.96
N SER A 265 -8.39 7.03 -6.37
CA SER A 265 -8.28 6.15 -7.53
C SER A 265 -8.30 4.67 -7.12
N ASP A 266 -9.47 4.07 -6.95
CA ASP A 266 -9.61 2.63 -6.70
C ASP A 266 -8.80 1.80 -7.73
N GLY A 267 -7.67 1.23 -7.29
CA GLY A 267 -6.85 0.34 -8.11
C GLY A 267 -5.94 1.00 -9.16
N LEU A 268 -5.69 2.32 -9.05
CA LEU A 268 -4.74 3.04 -9.91
C LEU A 268 -3.57 3.55 -9.05
N GLY A 269 -2.40 2.94 -9.19
CA GLY A 269 -1.15 3.43 -8.61
C GLY A 269 -0.39 4.27 -9.63
N PHE A 270 0.27 5.34 -9.17
CA PHE A 270 1.15 6.17 -9.99
C PHE A 270 2.57 6.13 -9.45
N VAL A 271 3.53 6.24 -10.36
CA VAL A 271 4.94 6.00 -10.06
C VAL A 271 5.80 6.95 -10.88
N ILE A 272 6.74 7.61 -10.23
CA ILE A 272 7.74 8.48 -10.87
C ILE A 272 8.79 7.56 -11.49
N PRO A 273 9.05 7.64 -12.81
CA PRO A 273 9.98 6.75 -13.50
C PRO A 273 11.42 6.89 -13.01
N SER A 274 12.19 5.79 -13.03
CA SER A 274 13.59 5.77 -12.62
C SER A 274 14.49 6.71 -13.43
N ASP A 275 14.23 6.92 -14.71
CA ASP A 275 15.00 7.87 -15.52
C ASP A 275 14.83 9.32 -15.01
N THR A 276 13.63 9.67 -14.51
CA THR A 276 13.39 10.95 -13.84
C THR A 276 14.16 11.01 -12.52
N ILE A 277 14.11 9.93 -11.71
CA ILE A 277 14.82 9.85 -10.44
C ILE A 277 16.31 10.11 -10.63
N LEU A 278 16.95 9.40 -11.56
CA LEU A 278 18.39 9.53 -11.83
C LEU A 278 18.77 10.96 -12.28
N SER A 279 17.93 11.59 -13.11
CA SER A 279 18.15 12.97 -13.58
C SER A 279 18.06 13.99 -12.43
N VAL A 280 17.03 13.84 -11.57
CA VAL A 280 16.78 14.73 -10.44
C VAL A 280 17.86 14.59 -9.37
N ILE A 281 18.21 13.35 -8.96
CA ILE A 281 19.27 13.09 -7.97
C ILE A 281 20.60 13.66 -8.43
N ALA A 282 20.97 13.49 -9.70
CA ALA A 282 22.19 14.06 -10.24
C ALA A 282 22.22 15.60 -10.14
N THR A 283 21.05 16.26 -10.14
CA THR A 283 20.94 17.72 -9.99
C THR A 283 20.97 18.13 -8.51
N LEU A 284 20.28 17.36 -7.64
CA LEU A 284 20.18 17.68 -6.21
C LEU A 284 21.49 17.45 -5.45
N LEU A 285 22.32 16.49 -5.90
CA LEU A 285 23.56 16.09 -5.25
C LEU A 285 24.83 16.59 -5.98
N ALA A 286 24.70 17.44 -6.99
CA ALA A 286 25.81 18.09 -7.70
C ALA A 286 26.34 19.27 -6.87
#